data_5d251d2634811bdb2c48bf13b9344515
#
_entry.id   5d251d2634811bdb2c48bf13b9344515
#
_cell.length_a   1.000
_cell.length_b   1.000
_cell.length_c   1.000
_cell.angle_alpha   90.00
_cell.angle_beta   90.00
_cell.angle_gamma   90.00
#
_symmetry.space_group_name_H-M   'P 1'
#
loop_
_entity.id
_entity.type
_entity.pdbx_description
1 polymer ?
#
loop_
_entity_poly.entity_id
_entity_poly.type
_entity_poly.pdbx_seq_one_letter_code
_entity_poly.pdbx_strand_id
1 'polypeptide(L)'
;GSNIKVVTEKNCGQGAREYKTSLSQTDALITTEKGVLLSSYYADCTPLFFLAPDIPAVGLAHAGWKGTVNKIGQKTVLKMKEKFDINISELLVGIGPHIGLCCYQVGENVIDKLAESFTKWRSLLQKQEGDKWKLDLTKANLMQLQEIGVKNKNIISSDLCTSCEEDLFYSYRRDNGRTGRMASLIKIR
;
A
#
# COMPACT_ATOMS: atom_id res chain seq x y z
N GLY A 1 0.11 -2.61 10.50
CA GLY A 1 -0.41 -3.98 10.52
C GLY A 1 -0.22 -4.71 9.21
N SER A 2 -0.73 -5.92 9.14
CA SER A 2 -0.70 -6.72 7.91
C SER A 2 -1.90 -7.68 7.85
N ASN A 3 -3.05 -7.25 8.36
CA ASN A 3 -4.28 -8.01 8.34
C ASN A 3 -5.04 -7.77 7.03
N ILE A 4 -5.46 -8.87 6.38
CA ILE A 4 -6.16 -8.86 5.10
C ILE A 4 -7.52 -9.51 5.27
N LYS A 5 -8.58 -8.84 4.80
CA LYS A 5 -9.94 -9.39 4.81
C LYS A 5 -10.43 -9.65 3.39
N VAL A 6 -11.04 -10.81 3.20
CA VAL A 6 -11.91 -11.08 2.06
C VAL A 6 -13.26 -10.41 2.37
N VAL A 7 -13.74 -9.58 1.45
CA VAL A 7 -14.99 -8.85 1.62
C VAL A 7 -16.00 -9.22 0.53
N THR A 8 -17.26 -9.15 0.91
CA THR A 8 -18.42 -9.50 0.09
C THR A 8 -19.47 -8.40 0.19
N GLU A 9 -20.60 -8.53 -0.51
CA GLU A 9 -21.74 -7.61 -0.38
C GLU A 9 -22.18 -7.39 1.06
N LYS A 10 -22.03 -8.39 1.94
CA LYS A 10 -22.38 -8.29 3.39
C LYS A 10 -21.55 -7.22 4.12
N ASN A 11 -20.42 -6.83 3.56
CA ASN A 11 -19.54 -5.80 4.13
C ASN A 11 -19.79 -4.40 3.54
N CYS A 12 -20.69 -4.28 2.55
CA CYS A 12 -20.97 -3.00 1.93
C CYS A 12 -21.51 -1.98 2.94
N GLY A 13 -21.04 -0.73 2.80
CA GLY A 13 -21.40 0.37 3.69
C GLY A 13 -20.59 0.46 5.00
N GLN A 14 -19.82 -0.57 5.36
CA GLN A 14 -18.97 -0.53 6.54
C GLN A 14 -17.87 0.54 6.37
N GLY A 15 -17.79 1.47 7.32
CA GLY A 15 -16.83 2.59 7.29
C GLY A 15 -17.17 3.70 6.28
N ALA A 16 -18.24 3.57 5.48
CA ALA A 16 -18.56 4.54 4.44
C ALA A 16 -19.15 5.85 4.99
N ARG A 17 -19.90 5.79 6.09
CA ARG A 17 -20.51 6.97 6.73
C ARG A 17 -19.91 7.27 8.09
N GLU A 18 -19.58 6.26 8.85
CA GLU A 18 -19.07 6.39 10.21
C GLU A 18 -17.83 5.52 10.38
N TYR A 19 -16.73 6.11 10.83
CA TYR A 19 -15.46 5.41 11.06
C TYR A 19 -15.62 4.20 12.00
N LYS A 20 -16.44 4.31 13.05
CA LYS A 20 -16.68 3.22 14.02
C LYS A 20 -17.27 1.95 13.40
N THR A 21 -17.92 2.06 12.22
CA THR A 21 -18.47 0.92 11.48
C THR A 21 -17.45 0.31 10.51
N SER A 22 -16.24 0.86 10.42
CA SER A 22 -15.19 0.35 9.55
C SER A 22 -14.75 -1.06 9.97
N LEU A 23 -14.18 -1.78 9.01
CA LEU A 23 -13.57 -3.09 9.27
C LEU A 23 -12.36 -2.92 10.19
N SER A 24 -12.53 -3.24 11.48
CA SER A 24 -11.48 -3.05 12.48
C SER A 24 -10.23 -3.88 12.17
N GLN A 25 -9.05 -3.36 12.55
CA GLN A 25 -7.76 -4.03 12.43
C GLN A 25 -7.50 -4.59 11.02
N THR A 26 -7.86 -3.83 9.97
CA THR A 26 -7.74 -4.26 8.58
C THR A 26 -6.80 -3.32 7.84
N ASP A 27 -5.79 -3.89 7.18
CA ASP A 27 -4.78 -3.16 6.42
C ASP A 27 -4.91 -3.40 4.92
N ALA A 28 -5.61 -4.46 4.51
CA ALA A 28 -5.94 -4.73 3.11
C ALA A 28 -7.30 -5.42 2.97
N LEU A 29 -7.93 -5.17 1.82
CA LEU A 29 -9.20 -5.76 1.41
C LEU A 29 -9.02 -6.44 0.06
N ILE A 30 -9.64 -7.61 -0.11
CA ILE A 30 -9.66 -8.34 -1.39
C ILE A 30 -11.07 -8.88 -1.67
N THR A 31 -11.47 -8.91 -2.94
CA THR A 31 -12.78 -9.43 -3.36
C THR A 31 -12.78 -9.94 -4.79
N THR A 32 -13.71 -10.87 -5.07
CA THR A 32 -14.10 -11.29 -6.43
C THR A 32 -15.51 -10.83 -6.78
N GLU A 33 -16.20 -10.17 -5.86
CA GLU A 33 -17.60 -9.79 -6.07
C GLU A 33 -17.72 -8.48 -6.87
N LYS A 34 -18.50 -8.53 -7.96
CA LYS A 34 -18.84 -7.36 -8.75
C LYS A 34 -19.62 -6.34 -7.92
N GLY A 35 -19.36 -5.06 -8.16
CA GLY A 35 -20.07 -3.98 -7.48
C GLY A 35 -19.56 -3.65 -6.08
N VAL A 36 -18.82 -4.54 -5.41
CA VAL A 36 -18.21 -4.25 -4.11
C VAL A 36 -17.06 -3.24 -4.31
N LEU A 37 -17.21 -2.04 -3.76
CA LEU A 37 -16.22 -0.98 -3.81
C LEU A 37 -15.29 -1.07 -2.60
N LEU A 38 -14.01 -1.36 -2.84
CA LEU A 38 -12.98 -1.28 -1.81
C LEU A 38 -12.52 0.16 -1.67
N SER A 39 -12.44 0.67 -0.43
CA SER A 39 -11.95 2.02 -0.14
C SER A 39 -10.94 2.03 1.00
N SER A 40 -9.96 2.92 0.91
CA SER A 40 -9.00 3.18 1.97
C SER A 40 -8.55 4.64 1.93
N TYR A 41 -8.13 5.20 3.08
CA TYR A 41 -7.87 6.63 3.25
C TYR A 41 -6.44 6.87 3.72
N TYR A 42 -5.77 7.87 3.14
CA TYR A 42 -4.35 8.15 3.33
C TYR A 42 -4.06 9.64 3.44
N ALA A 43 -2.94 9.94 4.10
CA ALA A 43 -2.11 11.10 3.89
C ALA A 43 -0.68 10.60 4.07
N ASP A 44 0.06 10.49 2.95
CA ASP A 44 1.43 9.99 2.80
C ASP A 44 1.63 8.46 2.70
N CYS A 45 0.77 7.62 3.29
CA CYS A 45 0.93 6.17 3.16
C CYS A 45 0.71 5.70 1.73
N THR A 46 1.40 4.63 1.34
CA THR A 46 1.35 4.08 -0.02
C THR A 46 0.10 3.23 -0.22
N PRO A 47 -0.82 3.59 -1.15
CA PRO A 47 -1.88 2.70 -1.58
C PRO A 47 -1.34 1.70 -2.61
N LEU A 48 -1.64 0.42 -2.41
CA LEU A 48 -1.34 -0.64 -3.38
C LEU A 48 -2.65 -1.19 -3.93
N PHE A 49 -2.80 -1.13 -5.26
CA PHE A 49 -3.94 -1.66 -6.00
C PHE A 49 -3.54 -2.97 -6.66
N PHE A 50 -4.40 -3.96 -6.58
CA PHE A 50 -4.18 -5.28 -7.19
C PHE A 50 -5.35 -5.62 -8.12
N LEU A 51 -5.05 -6.07 -9.33
CA LEU A 51 -6.01 -6.55 -10.30
C LEU A 51 -5.51 -7.86 -10.90
N ALA A 52 -6.27 -8.93 -10.70
CA ALA A 52 -6.06 -10.20 -11.39
C ALA A 52 -6.98 -10.26 -12.61
N PRO A 53 -6.45 -10.21 -13.85
CA PRO A 53 -7.27 -10.15 -15.05
C PRO A 53 -7.84 -11.52 -15.45
N ASP A 54 -7.16 -12.61 -15.08
CA ASP A 54 -7.53 -14.01 -15.37
C ASP A 54 -8.76 -14.46 -14.56
N ILE A 55 -8.82 -14.02 -13.32
CA ILE A 55 -9.97 -14.22 -12.43
C ILE A 55 -10.39 -12.82 -11.96
N PRO A 56 -11.65 -12.39 -12.18
CA PRO A 56 -12.07 -11.07 -11.77
C PRO A 56 -11.91 -10.88 -10.25
N ALA A 57 -10.70 -10.49 -9.82
CA ALA A 57 -10.39 -10.24 -8.43
C ALA A 57 -9.61 -8.93 -8.28
N VAL A 58 -9.98 -8.15 -7.28
CA VAL A 58 -9.27 -6.91 -6.94
C VAL A 58 -8.86 -6.89 -5.48
N GLY A 59 -7.82 -6.13 -5.20
CA GLY A 59 -7.33 -5.88 -3.85
C GLY A 59 -6.91 -4.44 -3.67
N LEU A 60 -6.96 -3.96 -2.44
CA LEU A 60 -6.49 -2.66 -2.01
C LEU A 60 -5.78 -2.78 -0.66
N ALA A 61 -4.52 -2.34 -0.60
CA ALA A 61 -3.75 -2.40 0.65
C ALA A 61 -3.20 -1.02 1.04
N HIS A 62 -3.18 -0.77 2.35
CA HIS A 62 -2.61 0.42 2.99
C HIS A 62 -1.18 0.11 3.44
N ALA A 63 -0.20 0.42 2.58
CA ALA A 63 1.21 0.15 2.83
C ALA A 63 1.95 1.39 3.36
N GLY A 64 1.56 1.90 4.51
CA GLY A 64 2.42 2.80 5.27
C GLY A 64 3.70 2.06 5.72
N TRP A 65 4.68 2.73 6.31
CA TRP A 65 5.95 2.11 6.67
C TRP A 65 5.79 0.83 7.52
N LYS A 66 4.85 0.83 8.49
CA LYS A 66 4.53 -0.37 9.30
C LYS A 66 3.96 -1.52 8.46
N GLY A 67 3.09 -1.21 7.51
CA GLY A 67 2.56 -2.19 6.57
C GLY A 67 3.65 -2.73 5.64
N THR A 68 4.50 -1.85 5.15
CA THR A 68 5.62 -2.18 4.26
C THR A 68 6.64 -3.12 4.93
N VAL A 69 7.10 -2.82 6.17
CA VAL A 69 8.00 -3.72 6.89
C VAL A 69 7.34 -5.05 7.27
N ASN A 70 6.02 -5.05 7.48
CA ASN A 70 5.25 -6.29 7.70
C ASN A 70 4.86 -6.99 6.40
N LYS A 71 5.36 -6.54 5.26
CA LYS A 71 5.15 -7.13 3.92
C LYS A 71 3.69 -7.23 3.50
N ILE A 72 2.89 -6.16 3.76
CA ILE A 72 1.45 -6.17 3.47
C ILE A 72 1.17 -6.41 1.99
N GLY A 73 1.94 -5.81 1.07
CA GLY A 73 1.78 -6.02 -0.37
C GLY A 73 1.95 -7.49 -0.75
N GLN A 74 3.07 -8.12 -0.34
CA GLN A 74 3.34 -9.53 -0.55
C GLN A 74 2.24 -10.41 0.04
N LYS A 75 1.88 -10.18 1.29
CA LYS A 75 0.83 -10.96 1.99
C LYS A 75 -0.53 -10.84 1.31
N THR A 76 -0.86 -9.65 0.77
CA THR A 76 -2.11 -9.45 0.03
C THR A 76 -2.15 -10.31 -1.22
N VAL A 77 -1.08 -10.33 -2.01
CA VAL A 77 -0.98 -11.16 -3.22
C VAL A 77 -1.08 -12.65 -2.88
N LEU A 78 -0.35 -13.09 -1.84
CA LEU A 78 -0.40 -14.49 -1.38
C LEU A 78 -1.80 -14.87 -0.89
N LYS A 79 -2.51 -13.94 -0.22
CA LYS A 79 -3.89 -14.15 0.20
C LYS A 79 -4.86 -14.21 -0.97
N MET A 80 -4.66 -13.40 -2.01
CA MET A 80 -5.43 -13.49 -3.26
C MET A 80 -5.17 -14.83 -3.95
N LYS A 81 -3.92 -15.32 -3.98
CA LYS A 81 -3.57 -16.63 -4.53
C LYS A 81 -4.24 -17.75 -3.73
N GLU A 82 -4.19 -17.70 -2.40
CA GLU A 82 -4.82 -18.70 -1.50
C GLU A 82 -6.35 -18.76 -1.68
N LYS A 83 -7.01 -17.60 -1.79
CA LYS A 83 -8.47 -17.50 -1.75
C LYS A 83 -9.13 -17.57 -3.12
N PHE A 84 -8.46 -17.10 -4.15
CA PHE A 84 -9.04 -16.93 -5.49
C PHE A 84 -8.28 -17.67 -6.57
N ASP A 85 -7.17 -18.33 -6.24
CA ASP A 85 -6.29 -19.07 -7.16
C ASP A 85 -5.76 -18.24 -8.35
N ILE A 86 -5.53 -16.94 -8.14
CA ILE A 86 -5.00 -16.03 -9.17
C ILE A 86 -3.62 -16.45 -9.67
N ASN A 87 -3.29 -16.09 -10.92
CA ASN A 87 -1.94 -16.21 -11.46
C ASN A 87 -1.09 -14.99 -11.06
N ILE A 88 -0.15 -15.16 -10.12
CA ILE A 88 0.72 -14.07 -9.65
C ILE A 88 1.52 -13.43 -10.78
N SER A 89 1.94 -14.22 -11.78
CA SER A 89 2.75 -13.71 -12.89
C SER A 89 1.97 -12.80 -13.85
N GLU A 90 0.64 -12.85 -13.82
CA GLU A 90 -0.24 -11.99 -14.64
C GLU A 90 -0.92 -10.89 -13.81
N LEU A 91 -0.71 -10.89 -12.49
CA LEU A 91 -1.26 -9.87 -11.60
C LEU A 91 -0.74 -8.48 -12.00
N LEU A 92 -1.66 -7.52 -12.12
CA LEU A 92 -1.36 -6.11 -12.33
C LEU A 92 -1.36 -5.40 -10.98
N VAL A 93 -0.34 -4.58 -10.72
CA VAL A 93 -0.21 -3.83 -9.47
C VAL A 93 -0.01 -2.35 -9.76
N GLY A 94 -0.82 -1.51 -9.09
CA GLY A 94 -0.65 -0.06 -9.07
C GLY A 94 -0.09 0.41 -7.73
N ILE A 95 0.94 1.23 -7.75
CA ILE A 95 1.45 1.97 -6.59
C ILE A 95 1.00 3.42 -6.74
N GLY A 96 0.02 3.83 -5.93
CA GLY A 96 -0.55 5.17 -6.03
C GLY A 96 0.32 6.24 -5.37
N PRO A 97 -0.10 7.53 -5.45
CA PRO A 97 0.61 8.66 -4.85
C PRO A 97 0.82 8.46 -3.35
N HIS A 98 2.02 8.74 -2.88
CA HIS A 98 2.42 8.61 -1.48
C HIS A 98 3.64 9.51 -1.20
N ILE A 99 4.10 9.57 0.04
CA ILE A 99 5.29 10.34 0.35
C ILE A 99 6.52 9.70 -0.30
N GLY A 100 7.15 10.43 -1.20
CA GLY A 100 8.32 9.97 -1.95
C GLY A 100 9.61 10.02 -1.15
N LEU A 101 10.66 9.37 -1.66
CA LEU A 101 12.04 9.43 -1.13
C LEU A 101 12.52 10.87 -0.91
N CYS A 102 12.10 11.82 -1.76
CA CYS A 102 12.45 13.24 -1.64
C CYS A 102 12.08 13.86 -0.28
N CYS A 103 10.97 13.39 0.34
CA CYS A 103 10.39 13.98 1.56
C CYS A 103 10.34 13.04 2.77
N TYR A 104 10.51 11.72 2.57
CA TYR A 104 10.24 10.75 3.63
C TYR A 104 11.46 10.48 4.52
N GLN A 105 11.77 11.43 5.39
CA GLN A 105 12.79 11.24 6.42
C GLN A 105 12.30 10.30 7.53
N VAL A 106 13.16 9.36 7.94
CA VAL A 106 12.87 8.33 8.95
C VAL A 106 13.96 8.29 10.03
N GLY A 107 13.60 7.81 11.21
CA GLY A 107 14.50 7.59 12.33
C GLY A 107 14.94 6.12 12.46
N GLU A 108 15.82 5.86 13.43
CA GLU A 108 16.42 4.55 13.70
C GLU A 108 15.39 3.44 13.88
N ASN A 109 14.29 3.70 14.59
CA ASN A 109 13.23 2.73 14.81
C ASN A 109 12.62 2.16 13.52
N VAL A 110 12.60 2.95 12.44
CA VAL A 110 12.13 2.49 11.12
C VAL A 110 13.24 1.70 10.41
N ILE A 111 14.49 2.17 10.53
CA ILE A 111 15.68 1.53 9.95
C ILE A 111 15.86 0.12 10.52
N ASP A 112 15.75 -0.04 11.83
CA ASP A 112 15.86 -1.34 12.50
C ASP A 112 14.80 -2.33 11.97
N LYS A 113 13.55 -1.88 11.84
CA LYS A 113 12.48 -2.71 11.29
C LYS A 113 12.68 -3.06 9.81
N LEU A 114 13.29 -2.17 9.03
CA LEU A 114 13.68 -2.48 7.66
C LEU A 114 14.78 -3.54 7.62
N ALA A 115 15.78 -3.43 8.50
CA ALA A 115 16.89 -4.40 8.60
C ALA A 115 16.41 -5.80 9.01
N GLU A 116 15.41 -5.89 9.89
CA GLU A 116 14.77 -7.16 10.25
C GLU A 116 13.97 -7.78 9.10
N SER A 117 13.41 -6.95 8.20
CA SER A 117 12.40 -7.38 7.21
C SER A 117 12.93 -7.55 5.80
N PHE A 118 14.02 -6.87 5.43
CA PHE A 118 14.57 -6.85 4.08
C PHE A 118 16.06 -7.16 4.05
N THR A 119 16.46 -8.17 3.31
CA THR A 119 17.88 -8.54 3.15
C THR A 119 18.72 -7.38 2.59
N LYS A 120 18.15 -6.64 1.61
CA LYS A 120 18.82 -5.51 0.97
C LYS A 120 18.33 -4.15 1.51
N TRP A 121 18.01 -4.05 2.78
CA TRP A 121 17.40 -2.87 3.40
C TRP A 121 18.18 -1.56 3.18
N ARG A 122 19.52 -1.61 3.17
CA ARG A 122 20.35 -0.42 2.93
C ARG A 122 20.07 0.24 1.59
N SER A 123 19.71 -0.55 0.58
CA SER A 123 19.36 -0.02 -0.75
C SER A 123 18.03 0.74 -0.78
N LEU A 124 17.22 0.64 0.29
CA LEU A 124 15.95 1.35 0.45
C LEU A 124 16.13 2.72 1.09
N LEU A 125 17.35 3.04 1.53
CA LEU A 125 17.66 4.24 2.28
C LEU A 125 18.63 5.13 1.53
N GLN A 126 18.41 6.44 1.62
CA GLN A 126 19.33 7.47 1.19
C GLN A 126 19.82 8.27 2.40
N LYS A 127 21.14 8.21 2.65
CA LYS A 127 21.76 8.98 3.73
C LYS A 127 21.67 10.48 3.44
N GLN A 128 21.38 11.25 4.46
CA GLN A 128 21.38 12.71 4.45
C GLN A 128 22.49 13.22 5.37
N GLU A 129 22.61 14.53 5.49
CA GLU A 129 23.55 15.15 6.45
C GLU A 129 23.22 14.77 7.89
N GLY A 130 24.24 14.50 8.69
CA GLY A 130 24.10 13.95 10.04
C GLY A 130 23.57 12.52 10.05
N ASP A 131 22.82 12.15 11.09
CA ASP A 131 22.25 10.81 11.26
C ASP A 131 20.83 10.69 10.70
N LYS A 132 20.56 11.41 9.59
CA LYS A 132 19.24 11.41 8.96
C LYS A 132 19.23 10.51 7.74
N TRP A 133 18.09 9.82 7.53
CA TRP A 133 17.88 8.92 6.41
C TRP A 133 16.53 9.17 5.76
N LYS A 134 16.47 9.03 4.46
CA LYS A 134 15.21 9.01 3.70
C LYS A 134 14.92 7.60 3.24
N LEU A 135 13.64 7.20 3.29
CA LEU A 135 13.16 5.86 2.92
C LEU A 135 12.41 5.89 1.59
N ASP A 136 12.76 4.97 0.71
CA ASP A 136 12.07 4.71 -0.55
C ASP A 136 11.01 3.62 -0.36
N LEU A 137 9.76 4.06 -0.11
CA LEU A 137 8.61 3.15 0.03
C LEU A 137 8.22 2.49 -1.30
N THR A 138 8.40 3.18 -2.42
CA THR A 138 8.17 2.58 -3.75
C THR A 138 9.06 1.37 -3.94
N LYS A 139 10.37 1.55 -3.77
CA LYS A 139 11.35 0.49 -3.93
C LYS A 139 11.13 -0.66 -2.96
N ALA A 140 10.76 -0.36 -1.70
CA ALA A 140 10.48 -1.39 -0.70
C ALA A 140 9.27 -2.25 -1.09
N ASN A 141 8.19 -1.63 -1.60
CA ASN A 141 7.02 -2.36 -2.07
C ASN A 141 7.28 -3.12 -3.36
N LEU A 142 8.04 -2.55 -4.31
CA LEU A 142 8.49 -3.25 -5.51
C LEU A 142 9.26 -4.52 -5.17
N MET A 143 10.26 -4.43 -4.28
CA MET A 143 11.08 -5.58 -3.90
C MET A 143 10.24 -6.74 -3.36
N GLN A 144 9.33 -6.48 -2.43
CA GLN A 144 8.51 -7.54 -1.84
C GLN A 144 7.54 -8.19 -2.84
N LEU A 145 7.06 -7.44 -3.84
CA LEU A 145 6.19 -7.96 -4.89
C LEU A 145 6.96 -8.82 -5.89
N GLN A 146 8.17 -8.38 -6.27
CA GLN A 146 9.06 -9.13 -7.17
C GLN A 146 9.56 -10.43 -6.53
N GLU A 147 9.84 -10.43 -5.21
CA GLU A 147 10.25 -11.63 -4.45
C GLU A 147 9.26 -12.80 -4.59
N ILE A 148 7.98 -12.52 -4.81
CA ILE A 148 6.92 -13.53 -4.96
C ILE A 148 6.49 -13.80 -6.41
N GLY A 149 7.20 -13.21 -7.38
CA GLY A 149 6.99 -13.50 -8.81
C GLY A 149 6.06 -12.54 -9.55
N VAL A 150 5.66 -11.39 -8.96
CA VAL A 150 4.99 -10.34 -9.72
C VAL A 150 5.99 -9.76 -10.73
N LYS A 151 5.65 -9.78 -12.02
CA LYS A 151 6.53 -9.30 -13.09
C LYS A 151 6.67 -7.77 -13.02
N ASN A 152 7.89 -7.27 -13.19
CA ASN A 152 8.15 -5.83 -13.15
C ASN A 152 7.29 -5.03 -14.15
N LYS A 153 7.10 -5.55 -15.35
CA LYS A 153 6.27 -4.93 -16.40
C LYS A 153 4.79 -4.77 -16.02
N ASN A 154 4.34 -5.51 -15.00
CA ASN A 154 2.96 -5.50 -14.49
C ASN A 154 2.81 -4.57 -13.28
N ILE A 155 3.86 -3.88 -12.85
CA ILE A 155 3.82 -2.93 -11.74
C ILE A 155 3.98 -1.52 -12.29
N ILE A 156 3.00 -0.66 -11.99
CA ILE A 156 3.00 0.74 -12.40
C ILE A 156 3.02 1.60 -11.14
N SER A 157 3.93 2.57 -11.07
CA SER A 157 3.98 3.58 -10.01
C SER A 157 3.52 4.93 -10.55
N SER A 158 2.83 5.70 -9.72
CA SER A 158 2.44 7.06 -10.06
C SER A 158 3.62 8.04 -10.06
N ASP A 159 4.67 7.72 -9.30
CA ASP A 159 5.87 8.54 -9.06
C ASP A 159 5.57 9.96 -8.52
N LEU A 160 4.37 10.17 -7.97
CA LEU A 160 3.93 11.42 -7.37
C LEU A 160 4.15 11.41 -5.86
N CYS A 161 4.83 12.44 -5.37
CA CYS A 161 5.04 12.64 -3.93
C CYS A 161 3.93 13.51 -3.33
N THR A 162 3.17 12.97 -2.39
CA THR A 162 2.07 13.69 -1.72
C THR A 162 2.53 14.92 -0.96
N SER A 163 3.77 14.94 -0.48
CA SER A 163 4.34 16.09 0.23
C SER A 163 4.84 17.19 -0.71
N CYS A 164 5.25 16.86 -1.95
CA CYS A 164 5.68 17.84 -2.94
C CYS A 164 4.52 18.46 -3.70
N GLU A 165 3.51 17.65 -4.03
CA GLU A 165 2.36 18.06 -4.85
C GLU A 165 1.24 18.59 -3.93
N GLU A 166 1.44 19.78 -3.35
CA GLU A 166 0.55 20.35 -2.34
C GLU A 166 -0.84 20.73 -2.87
N ASP A 167 -0.94 21.12 -4.13
CA ASP A 167 -2.19 21.45 -4.79
C ASP A 167 -3.08 20.21 -5.07
N LEU A 168 -2.47 19.01 -5.09
CA LEU A 168 -3.15 17.77 -5.44
C LEU A 168 -3.44 16.87 -4.24
N PHE A 169 -2.57 16.90 -3.22
CA PHE A 169 -2.62 15.91 -2.16
C PHE A 169 -2.51 16.50 -0.74
N TYR A 170 -3.23 15.89 0.19
CA TYR A 170 -3.00 16.06 1.61
C TYR A 170 -1.72 15.32 2.02
N SER A 171 -0.91 15.92 2.92
CA SER A 171 0.30 15.29 3.45
C SER A 171 0.38 15.45 4.96
N TYR A 172 0.40 14.33 5.68
CA TYR A 172 0.58 14.31 7.13
C TYR A 172 1.95 14.87 7.54
N ARG A 173 2.98 14.59 6.76
CA ARG A 173 4.35 15.04 6.99
C ARG A 173 4.48 16.54 6.78
N ARG A 174 4.03 17.07 5.65
CA ARG A 174 4.08 18.50 5.32
C ARG A 174 3.27 19.34 6.31
N ASP A 175 2.06 18.86 6.65
CA ASP A 175 1.08 19.62 7.42
C ASP A 175 1.15 19.33 8.94
N ASN A 176 2.25 18.69 9.41
CA ASN A 176 2.49 18.36 10.81
C ASN A 176 1.31 17.64 11.48
N GLY A 177 0.68 16.71 10.76
CA GLY A 177 -0.42 15.88 11.26
C GLY A 177 -1.82 16.48 11.17
N ARG A 178 -1.94 17.77 10.86
CA ARG A 178 -3.22 18.48 10.75
C ARG A 178 -3.64 18.61 9.28
N THR A 179 -4.17 17.55 8.71
CA THR A 179 -4.49 17.50 7.28
C THR A 179 -5.68 16.59 7.01
N GLY A 180 -6.26 16.73 5.81
CA GLY A 180 -7.29 15.84 5.30
C GLY A 180 -6.77 14.45 4.93
N ARG A 181 -7.57 13.70 4.19
CA ARG A 181 -7.20 12.38 3.66
C ARG A 181 -7.61 12.26 2.20
N MET A 182 -6.78 11.61 1.38
CA MET A 182 -7.15 11.13 0.07
C MET A 182 -7.82 9.77 0.21
N ALA A 183 -8.70 9.43 -0.74
CA ALA A 183 -9.32 8.12 -0.85
C ALA A 183 -8.74 7.35 -2.04
N SER A 184 -8.45 6.08 -1.83
CA SER A 184 -8.21 5.12 -2.91
C SER A 184 -9.41 4.20 -3.06
N LEU A 185 -9.83 3.98 -4.30
CA LEU A 185 -11.05 3.25 -4.63
C LEU A 185 -10.77 2.25 -5.76
N ILE A 186 -11.21 1.00 -5.60
CA ILE A 186 -11.17 -0.01 -6.66
C ILE A 186 -12.39 -0.92 -6.58
N LYS A 187 -12.96 -1.28 -7.74
CA LYS A 187 -14.04 -2.28 -7.83
C LYS A 187 -14.00 -3.03 -9.17
N ILE A 188 -14.61 -4.21 -9.19
CA ILE A 188 -14.93 -4.95 -10.41
C ILE A 188 -16.27 -4.43 -10.96
N ARG A 189 -16.30 -4.11 -12.26
CA ARG A 189 -17.54 -3.72 -12.96
C ARG A 189 -18.36 -4.93 -13.44
#